data_ada324bd48698c326efb4dcdbe534a3a
#
_entry.id   ada324bd48698c326efb4dcdbe534a3a
#
_cell.length_a   1.000
_cell.length_b   1.000
_cell.length_c   1.000
_cell.angle_alpha   90.00
_cell.angle_beta   90.00
_cell.angle_gamma   90.00
#
_symmetry.space_group_name_H-M   'P 1'
#
loop_
_entity.id
_entity.type
_entity.pdbx_description
1 polymer ?
#
loop_
_entity_poly.entity_id
_entity_poly.type
_entity_poly.pdbx_seq_one_letter_code
_entity_poly.pdbx_strand_id
1 'polypeptide(L)'
;SLSADFAYSLTKISLEKLSIKTPKSALEGTAYLNYKRVDFKDFLNKVKFDVAIDKAHISANELNLFYNEFGAENVFYVATKIEGPLNNFKTKNLNLTDNFNSNIKGNIAFKNLFSTEDYEIAANFDELSSSYNQLIEILPKIIKKQLPSTIARLGEVSVIGDIKLSTTFLNVNCLAFTNLGEVQTSLELKNIQNIDQAS
;
A
#
# COMPACT_ATOMS: atom_id res chain seq x y z
N SER A 1 21.70 9.43 5.52
CA SER A 1 21.58 10.89 5.75
C SER A 1 20.11 11.31 5.72
N LEU A 2 19.79 12.38 6.44
CA LEU A 2 18.49 13.03 6.43
C LEU A 2 18.72 14.54 6.33
N SER A 3 18.03 15.20 5.40
CA SER A 3 18.00 16.66 5.27
C SER A 3 16.60 17.15 4.95
N ALA A 4 16.23 18.32 5.47
CA ALA A 4 14.98 19.01 5.18
C ALA A 4 15.07 20.47 5.63
N ASP A 5 14.25 21.32 5.04
CA ASP A 5 13.92 22.64 5.61
C ASP A 5 12.88 22.37 6.73
N PHE A 6 13.29 22.53 7.98
CA PHE A 6 12.49 22.18 9.14
C PHE A 6 11.81 23.40 9.75
N ALA A 7 10.51 23.29 10.00
CA ALA A 7 9.75 24.25 10.79
C ALA A 7 8.86 23.53 11.82
N TYR A 8 8.69 24.14 12.97
CA TYR A 8 7.92 23.61 14.09
C TYR A 8 6.99 24.66 14.68
N SER A 9 5.78 24.23 15.01
CA SER A 9 4.79 25.01 15.76
C SER A 9 4.08 24.11 16.79
N LEU A 10 3.17 24.69 17.59
CA LEU A 10 2.39 23.93 18.59
C LEU A 10 1.44 22.88 17.97
N THR A 11 1.17 22.98 16.68
CA THR A 11 0.18 22.15 15.99
C THR A 11 0.68 21.52 14.69
N LYS A 12 1.90 21.84 14.27
CA LYS A 12 2.45 21.37 12.99
C LYS A 12 3.97 21.23 13.05
N ILE A 13 4.46 20.13 12.49
CA ILE A 13 5.85 19.97 12.05
C ILE A 13 5.84 19.98 10.52
N SER A 14 6.78 20.72 9.92
CA SER A 14 6.97 20.77 8.46
C SER A 14 8.39 20.33 8.13
N LEU A 15 8.50 19.46 7.15
CA LEU A 15 9.74 18.98 6.54
C LEU A 15 9.64 19.24 5.04
N GLU A 16 10.09 20.39 4.59
CA GLU A 16 10.09 20.73 3.16
C GLU A 16 11.45 20.36 2.54
N LYS A 17 11.46 20.05 1.25
CA LYS A 17 12.65 19.53 0.54
C LYS A 17 13.27 18.34 1.29
N LEU A 18 12.40 17.48 1.82
CA LEU A 18 12.83 16.30 2.55
C LEU A 18 13.64 15.39 1.63
N SER A 19 14.82 15.02 2.09
CA SER A 19 15.65 13.99 1.44
C SER A 19 16.17 13.03 2.50
N ILE A 20 15.78 11.77 2.37
CA ILE A 20 16.22 10.66 3.22
C ILE A 20 17.05 9.71 2.36
N LYS A 21 18.24 9.35 2.78
CA LYS A 21 19.10 8.38 2.10
C LYS A 21 19.68 7.41 3.10
N THR A 22 19.49 6.15 2.83
CA THR A 22 20.08 4.99 3.52
C THR A 22 21.03 4.28 2.56
N PRO A 23 21.70 3.19 2.95
CA PRO A 23 22.55 2.43 2.03
C PRO A 23 21.81 1.86 0.81
N LYS A 24 20.51 1.52 0.95
CA LYS A 24 19.73 0.83 -0.10
C LYS A 24 18.45 1.56 -0.51
N SER A 25 18.12 2.68 0.14
CA SER A 25 16.88 3.41 -0.14
C SER A 25 17.13 4.91 -0.21
N ALA A 26 16.29 5.61 -0.99
CA ALA A 26 16.23 7.06 -0.97
C ALA A 26 14.79 7.53 -1.16
N LEU A 27 14.45 8.66 -0.54
CA LEU A 27 13.15 9.31 -0.64
C LEU A 27 13.34 10.82 -0.73
N GLU A 28 12.62 11.44 -1.64
CA GLU A 28 12.54 12.88 -1.80
C GLU A 28 11.08 13.32 -1.77
N GLY A 29 10.79 14.44 -1.11
CA GLY A 29 9.43 14.93 -1.00
C GLY A 29 9.22 15.99 0.06
N THR A 30 8.02 16.03 0.59
CA THR A 30 7.58 16.95 1.64
C THR A 30 6.73 16.22 2.65
N ALA A 31 6.88 16.50 3.93
CA ALA A 31 6.09 15.89 4.97
C ALA A 31 5.60 16.91 6.00
N TYR A 32 4.32 16.85 6.30
CA TYR A 32 3.70 17.61 7.37
C TYR A 32 3.06 16.67 8.39
N LEU A 33 3.29 16.93 9.67
CA LEU A 33 2.62 16.30 10.78
C LEU A 33 1.72 17.33 11.44
N ASN A 34 0.42 17.11 11.40
CA ASN A 34 -0.59 17.98 12.01
C ASN A 34 -1.12 17.32 13.28
N TYR A 35 -1.08 18.01 14.41
CA TYR A 35 -1.41 17.44 15.72
C TYR A 35 -1.88 18.49 16.71
N LYS A 36 -2.54 18.02 17.77
CA LYS A 36 -2.64 18.71 19.06
C LYS A 36 -1.69 18.02 20.04
N ARG A 37 -1.16 18.70 21.03
CA ARG A 37 -0.22 18.11 22.00
C ARG A 37 -0.77 16.83 22.67
N VAL A 38 -2.08 16.76 22.89
CA VAL A 38 -2.76 15.59 23.45
C VAL A 38 -2.75 14.38 22.50
N ASP A 39 -2.63 14.59 21.21
CA ASP A 39 -2.69 13.53 20.17
C ASP A 39 -1.48 12.59 20.25
N PHE A 40 -0.36 13.04 20.83
CA PHE A 40 0.81 12.19 21.05
C PHE A 40 0.56 11.01 22.02
N LYS A 41 -0.52 11.07 22.82
CA LYS A 41 -0.95 9.94 23.64
C LYS A 41 -1.55 8.79 22.80
N ASP A 42 -1.98 9.11 21.60
CA ASP A 42 -2.58 8.16 20.66
C ASP A 42 -2.08 8.50 19.24
N PHE A 43 -0.76 8.45 19.10
CA PHE A 43 -0.03 8.91 17.92
C PHE A 43 -0.53 8.26 16.62
N LEU A 44 -0.74 6.94 16.65
CA LEU A 44 -1.13 6.17 15.46
C LEU A 44 -2.51 6.57 14.92
N ASN A 45 -3.41 7.05 15.78
CA ASN A 45 -4.79 7.36 15.39
C ASN A 45 -5.07 8.85 15.24
N LYS A 46 -4.26 9.73 15.86
CA LYS A 46 -4.60 11.15 15.97
C LYS A 46 -3.63 12.09 15.30
N VAL A 47 -2.35 11.77 15.26
CA VAL A 47 -1.38 12.57 14.50
C VAL A 47 -1.60 12.34 13.01
N LYS A 48 -1.96 13.40 12.29
CA LYS A 48 -2.28 13.34 10.87
C LYS A 48 -1.05 13.67 10.04
N PHE A 49 -0.74 12.81 9.12
CA PHE A 49 0.30 12.97 8.12
C PHE A 49 -0.30 13.54 6.84
N ASP A 50 0.44 14.44 6.22
CA ASP A 50 0.22 14.92 4.86
C ASP A 50 1.60 14.89 4.20
N VAL A 51 1.85 13.86 3.41
CA VAL A 51 3.16 13.56 2.83
C VAL A 51 3.03 13.50 1.32
N ALA A 52 3.86 14.28 0.62
CA ALA A 52 4.08 14.12 -0.81
C ALA A 52 5.42 13.42 -1.01
N ILE A 53 5.39 12.24 -1.58
CA ILE A 53 6.58 11.52 -2.06
C ILE A 53 6.70 11.83 -3.55
N ASP A 54 7.65 12.68 -3.90
CA ASP A 54 7.88 13.05 -5.30
C ASP A 54 8.63 11.94 -6.03
N LYS A 55 9.58 11.31 -5.34
CA LYS A 55 10.35 10.17 -5.82
C LYS A 55 10.93 9.39 -4.65
N ALA A 56 10.72 8.09 -4.68
CA ALA A 56 11.41 7.19 -3.76
C ALA A 56 11.86 5.92 -4.48
N HIS A 57 13.00 5.37 -4.06
CA HIS A 57 13.31 3.95 -4.24
C HIS A 57 13.55 3.35 -2.85
N ILE A 58 12.86 2.27 -2.55
CA ILE A 58 12.80 1.68 -1.21
C ILE A 58 13.14 0.20 -1.31
N SER A 59 14.22 -0.21 -0.67
CA SER A 59 14.58 -1.61 -0.55
C SER A 59 13.68 -2.30 0.48
N ALA A 60 13.01 -3.37 0.08
CA ALA A 60 12.22 -4.19 0.99
C ALA A 60 13.05 -4.76 2.16
N ASN A 61 14.34 -5.01 1.93
CA ASN A 61 15.25 -5.43 2.99
C ASN A 61 15.36 -4.41 4.14
N GLU A 62 15.38 -3.10 3.82
CA GLU A 62 15.37 -2.04 4.84
C GLU A 62 13.97 -1.82 5.42
N LEU A 63 12.92 -1.90 4.59
CA LEU A 63 11.54 -1.79 5.06
C LEU A 63 11.21 -2.91 6.06
N ASN A 64 11.71 -4.12 5.83
CA ASN A 64 11.51 -5.27 6.70
C ASN A 64 12.16 -5.15 8.09
N LEU A 65 13.05 -4.17 8.32
CA LEU A 65 13.52 -3.84 9.67
C LEU A 65 12.38 -3.29 10.56
N PHE A 66 11.37 -2.67 9.95
CA PHE A 66 10.23 -2.10 10.64
C PHE A 66 8.96 -2.95 10.47
N TYR A 67 8.81 -3.59 9.32
CA TYR A 67 7.60 -4.31 8.95
C TYR A 67 7.94 -5.49 8.05
N ASN A 68 8.22 -6.66 8.64
CA ASN A 68 8.72 -7.85 7.95
C ASN A 68 7.63 -8.58 7.15
N GLU A 69 7.14 -7.95 6.10
CA GLU A 69 6.04 -8.45 5.28
C GLU A 69 6.39 -8.69 3.80
N PHE A 70 7.51 -8.14 3.31
CA PHE A 70 7.86 -8.13 1.89
C PHE A 70 8.98 -9.10 1.55
N GLY A 71 9.10 -9.51 0.28
CA GLY A 71 10.26 -10.23 -0.25
C GLY A 71 11.53 -9.38 -0.13
N ALA A 72 12.63 -9.94 0.40
CA ALA A 72 13.83 -9.17 0.76
C ALA A 72 14.56 -8.56 -0.45
N GLU A 73 14.41 -9.15 -1.64
CA GLU A 73 15.08 -8.71 -2.87
C GLU A 73 14.33 -7.62 -3.64
N ASN A 74 13.14 -7.24 -3.15
CA ASN A 74 12.33 -6.23 -3.80
C ASN A 74 12.90 -4.83 -3.59
N VAL A 75 12.79 -4.04 -4.66
CA VAL A 75 13.01 -2.59 -4.65
C VAL A 75 11.78 -1.93 -5.23
N PHE A 76 11.15 -1.08 -4.45
CA PHE A 76 9.98 -0.32 -4.85
C PHE A 76 10.36 1.09 -5.29
N TYR A 77 9.82 1.52 -6.41
CA TYR A 77 9.89 2.90 -6.89
C TYR A 77 8.52 3.52 -6.70
N VAL A 78 8.43 4.59 -5.91
CA VAL A 78 7.15 5.13 -5.43
C VAL A 78 7.09 6.62 -5.61
N ALA A 79 5.96 7.09 -6.16
CA ALA A 79 5.53 8.48 -6.08
C ALA A 79 4.05 8.48 -5.65
N THR A 80 3.67 9.30 -4.67
CA THR A 80 2.30 9.34 -4.14
C THR A 80 2.11 10.49 -3.16
N LYS A 81 0.85 10.82 -2.87
CA LYS A 81 0.49 11.60 -1.68
C LYS A 81 -0.15 10.70 -0.64
N ILE A 82 0.20 10.89 0.62
CA ILE A 82 -0.32 10.14 1.75
C ILE A 82 -1.00 11.10 2.71
N GLU A 83 -2.25 10.85 3.05
CA GLU A 83 -3.04 11.68 3.95
C GLU A 83 -3.71 10.84 5.03
N GLY A 84 -3.67 11.29 6.28
CA GLY A 84 -4.34 10.68 7.42
C GLY A 84 -3.40 10.25 8.54
N PRO A 85 -3.93 9.73 9.65
CA PRO A 85 -3.14 9.11 10.71
C PRO A 85 -2.61 7.75 10.25
N LEU A 86 -1.51 7.27 10.87
CA LEU A 86 -0.84 6.03 10.46
C LEU A 86 -1.74 4.79 10.45
N ASN A 87 -2.71 4.75 11.34
CA ASN A 87 -3.66 3.62 11.40
C ASN A 87 -4.80 3.73 10.37
N ASN A 88 -5.05 4.93 9.82
CA ASN A 88 -6.16 5.21 8.91
C ASN A 88 -5.73 6.24 7.86
N PHE A 89 -4.91 5.84 6.90
CA PHE A 89 -4.43 6.73 5.86
C PHE A 89 -4.91 6.31 4.47
N LYS A 90 -4.78 7.23 3.53
CA LYS A 90 -5.01 6.99 2.11
C LYS A 90 -3.85 7.49 1.27
N THR A 91 -3.56 6.77 0.21
CA THR A 91 -2.71 7.24 -0.87
C THR A 91 -3.55 7.88 -1.95
N LYS A 92 -2.97 8.87 -2.63
CA LYS A 92 -3.56 9.51 -3.82
C LYS A 92 -2.52 9.54 -4.93
N ASN A 93 -2.98 9.28 -6.15
CA ASN A 93 -2.11 9.26 -7.33
C ASN A 93 -0.90 8.35 -7.10
N LEU A 94 -1.13 7.18 -6.51
CA LEU A 94 -0.08 6.19 -6.32
C LEU A 94 0.47 5.78 -7.68
N ASN A 95 1.78 5.87 -7.82
CA ASN A 95 2.55 5.27 -8.92
C ASN A 95 3.65 4.45 -8.27
N LEU A 96 3.49 3.14 -8.29
CA LEU A 96 4.42 2.19 -7.71
C LEU A 96 4.84 1.21 -8.79
N THR A 97 6.14 1.09 -8.98
CA THR A 97 6.75 0.03 -9.77
C THR A 97 7.78 -0.71 -8.92
N ASP A 98 8.17 -1.88 -9.36
CA ASP A 98 9.21 -2.67 -8.72
C ASP A 98 10.31 -3.10 -9.71
N ASN A 99 11.32 -3.78 -9.21
CA ASN A 99 12.40 -4.34 -10.01
C ASN A 99 12.01 -5.64 -10.76
N PHE A 100 10.76 -6.10 -10.63
CA PHE A 100 10.21 -7.28 -11.31
C PHE A 100 9.16 -6.92 -12.37
N ASN A 101 9.07 -5.63 -12.76
CA ASN A 101 8.14 -5.08 -13.75
C ASN A 101 6.65 -5.09 -13.34
N SER A 102 6.36 -5.13 -12.04
CA SER A 102 5.01 -4.81 -11.60
C SER A 102 4.78 -3.30 -11.66
N ASN A 103 3.55 -2.90 -12.01
CA ASN A 103 3.12 -1.52 -12.07
C ASN A 103 1.76 -1.38 -11.40
N ILE A 104 1.66 -0.47 -10.44
CA ILE A 104 0.43 -0.19 -9.70
C ILE A 104 0.18 1.31 -9.72
N LYS A 105 -0.93 1.70 -10.34
CA LYS A 105 -1.43 3.08 -10.34
C LYS A 105 -2.83 3.13 -9.79
N GLY A 106 -3.12 4.15 -8.99
CA GLY A 106 -4.45 4.32 -8.40
C GLY A 106 -4.41 4.96 -7.03
N ASN A 107 -5.37 4.57 -6.21
CA ASN A 107 -5.53 5.08 -4.85
C ASN A 107 -5.79 3.91 -3.91
N ILE A 108 -5.19 3.94 -2.72
CA ILE A 108 -5.40 2.90 -1.71
C ILE A 108 -5.74 3.59 -0.38
N ALA A 109 -6.77 3.12 0.28
CA ALA A 109 -7.15 3.55 1.63
C ALA A 109 -6.97 2.38 2.60
N PHE A 110 -6.36 2.67 3.74
CA PHE A 110 -6.15 1.73 4.83
C PHE A 110 -6.94 2.20 6.05
N LYS A 111 -7.62 1.27 6.70
CA LYS A 111 -8.34 1.49 7.94
C LYS A 111 -7.95 0.42 8.94
N ASN A 112 -7.66 0.85 10.16
CA ASN A 112 -7.21 -0.01 11.24
C ASN A 112 -6.00 -0.90 10.86
N LEU A 113 -5.02 -0.33 10.13
CA LEU A 113 -3.90 -1.07 9.53
C LEU A 113 -3.13 -1.94 10.54
N PHE A 114 -3.05 -1.50 11.80
CA PHE A 114 -2.35 -2.22 12.85
C PHE A 114 -3.25 -3.18 13.66
N SER A 115 -4.52 -3.33 13.27
CA SER A 115 -5.40 -4.34 13.83
C SER A 115 -5.30 -5.64 13.04
N THR A 116 -5.32 -6.77 13.75
CA THR A 116 -5.40 -8.10 13.14
C THR A 116 -6.85 -8.59 13.01
N GLU A 117 -7.79 -7.89 13.64
CA GLU A 117 -9.17 -8.33 13.76
C GLU A 117 -10.16 -7.57 12.90
N ASP A 118 -9.88 -6.28 12.61
CA ASP A 118 -10.83 -5.40 11.92
C ASP A 118 -10.18 -4.44 10.90
N TYR A 119 -9.05 -4.82 10.29
CA TYR A 119 -8.48 -4.00 9.23
C TYR A 119 -9.36 -3.99 7.96
N GLU A 120 -9.28 -2.90 7.23
CA GLU A 120 -9.88 -2.76 5.90
C GLU A 120 -8.87 -2.11 4.95
N ILE A 121 -8.77 -2.66 3.74
CA ILE A 121 -7.99 -2.10 2.63
C ILE A 121 -8.97 -1.90 1.47
N ALA A 122 -9.05 -0.68 0.96
CA ALA A 122 -9.84 -0.36 -0.22
C ALA A 122 -8.91 0.24 -1.28
N ALA A 123 -8.87 -0.35 -2.46
CA ALA A 123 -8.04 0.09 -3.56
C ALA A 123 -8.91 0.34 -4.81
N ASN A 124 -8.63 1.46 -5.47
CA ASN A 124 -9.11 1.73 -6.83
C ASN A 124 -7.88 1.77 -7.73
N PHE A 125 -7.80 0.84 -8.66
CA PHE A 125 -6.68 0.72 -9.59
C PHE A 125 -7.05 1.31 -10.95
N ASP A 126 -6.30 2.35 -11.36
CA ASP A 126 -6.29 2.81 -12.75
C ASP A 126 -5.50 1.83 -13.63
N GLU A 127 -4.49 1.20 -13.04
CA GLU A 127 -3.67 0.15 -13.63
C GLU A 127 -3.01 -0.67 -12.52
N LEU A 128 -3.17 -2.00 -12.57
CA LEU A 128 -2.35 -2.94 -11.83
C LEU A 128 -1.86 -3.97 -12.86
N SER A 129 -0.58 -3.98 -13.15
CA SER A 129 0.03 -4.93 -14.10
C SER A 129 1.10 -5.74 -13.40
N SER A 130 0.97 -7.06 -13.43
CA SER A 130 1.90 -7.98 -12.77
C SER A 130 1.64 -9.41 -13.21
N SER A 131 2.51 -10.35 -12.81
CA SER A 131 2.24 -11.78 -12.83
C SER A 131 2.01 -12.32 -11.42
N TYR A 132 1.45 -13.51 -11.30
CA TYR A 132 1.26 -14.15 -9.99
C TYR A 132 2.57 -14.22 -9.20
N ASN A 133 3.65 -14.64 -9.84
CA ASN A 133 4.95 -14.78 -9.18
C ASN A 133 5.49 -13.44 -8.69
N GLN A 134 5.29 -12.37 -9.44
CA GLN A 134 5.65 -11.02 -9.04
C GLN A 134 4.75 -10.53 -7.90
N LEU A 135 3.43 -10.72 -8.00
CA LEU A 135 2.49 -10.33 -6.95
C LEU A 135 2.81 -10.97 -5.59
N ILE A 136 3.16 -12.27 -5.56
CA ILE A 136 3.54 -12.92 -4.31
C ILE A 136 4.85 -12.40 -3.72
N GLU A 137 5.68 -11.72 -4.50
CA GLU A 137 6.90 -11.06 -3.98
C GLU A 137 6.62 -9.66 -3.43
N ILE A 138 5.78 -8.88 -4.09
CA ILE A 138 5.52 -7.48 -3.71
C ILE A 138 4.43 -7.31 -2.64
N LEU A 139 3.47 -8.23 -2.57
CA LEU A 139 2.37 -8.11 -1.60
C LEU A 139 2.83 -8.47 -0.19
N PRO A 140 2.30 -7.79 0.84
CA PRO A 140 2.47 -8.20 2.22
C PRO A 140 2.02 -9.64 2.45
N LYS A 141 2.70 -10.36 3.34
CA LYS A 141 2.41 -11.78 3.65
C LYS A 141 0.94 -12.03 4.01
N ILE A 142 0.29 -11.07 4.66
CA ILE A 142 -1.12 -11.17 5.03
C ILE A 142 -2.02 -11.25 3.79
N ILE A 143 -1.70 -10.52 2.72
CA ILE A 143 -2.45 -10.51 1.46
C ILE A 143 -2.06 -11.72 0.59
N LYS A 144 -0.76 -12.08 0.55
CA LYS A 144 -0.28 -13.27 -0.18
C LYS A 144 -1.06 -14.53 0.12
N LYS A 145 -1.38 -14.76 1.41
CA LYS A 145 -2.11 -15.95 1.86
C LYS A 145 -3.53 -16.03 1.30
N GLN A 146 -4.09 -14.92 0.86
CA GLN A 146 -5.45 -14.84 0.30
C GLN A 146 -5.48 -15.03 -1.23
N LEU A 147 -4.30 -14.98 -1.90
CA LEU A 147 -4.22 -15.13 -3.34
C LEU A 147 -4.32 -16.60 -3.75
N PRO A 148 -5.35 -16.99 -4.52
CA PRO A 148 -5.46 -18.35 -5.03
C PRO A 148 -4.32 -18.68 -6.01
N SER A 149 -3.65 -19.80 -5.82
CA SER A 149 -2.57 -20.26 -6.72
C SER A 149 -3.02 -20.50 -8.18
N THR A 150 -4.32 -20.67 -8.41
CA THR A 150 -4.92 -20.80 -9.73
C THR A 150 -4.71 -19.56 -10.61
N ILE A 151 -4.53 -18.37 -10.02
CA ILE A 151 -4.21 -17.13 -10.74
C ILE A 151 -2.88 -17.25 -11.50
N ALA A 152 -1.95 -18.10 -11.06
CA ALA A 152 -0.69 -18.35 -11.79
C ALA A 152 -0.89 -18.81 -13.24
N ARG A 153 -2.03 -19.45 -13.55
CA ARG A 153 -2.37 -19.90 -14.90
C ARG A 153 -2.73 -18.76 -15.86
N LEU A 154 -3.06 -17.58 -15.33
CA LEU A 154 -3.45 -16.42 -16.14
C LEU A 154 -2.24 -15.73 -16.79
N GLY A 155 -1.02 -16.07 -16.36
CA GLY A 155 0.21 -15.44 -16.83
C GLY A 155 0.37 -14.03 -16.33
N GLU A 156 0.68 -13.09 -17.22
CA GLU A 156 0.62 -11.67 -16.91
C GLU A 156 -0.83 -11.20 -16.86
N VAL A 157 -1.12 -10.38 -15.86
CA VAL A 157 -2.46 -9.85 -15.60
C VAL A 157 -2.38 -8.33 -15.48
N SER A 158 -3.23 -7.66 -16.24
CA SER A 158 -3.48 -6.23 -16.06
C SER A 158 -4.91 -6.03 -15.56
N VAL A 159 -5.08 -5.28 -14.47
CA VAL A 159 -6.38 -5.09 -13.80
C VAL A 159 -6.69 -3.62 -13.69
N ILE A 160 -7.94 -3.27 -13.99
CA ILE A 160 -8.53 -1.94 -13.74
C ILE A 160 -9.78 -2.16 -12.90
N GLY A 161 -9.99 -1.38 -11.84
CA GLY A 161 -11.19 -1.46 -11.01
C GLY A 161 -10.93 -1.37 -9.52
N ASP A 162 -11.90 -1.87 -8.75
CA ASP A 162 -11.97 -1.70 -7.32
C ASP A 162 -11.79 -3.03 -6.60
N ILE A 163 -10.99 -3.01 -5.53
CA ILE A 163 -10.83 -4.14 -4.61
C ILE A 163 -11.03 -3.62 -3.19
N LYS A 164 -11.86 -4.31 -2.42
CA LYS A 164 -12.06 -4.03 -1.01
C LYS A 164 -11.88 -5.32 -0.21
N LEU A 165 -10.92 -5.30 0.70
CA LEU A 165 -10.56 -6.44 1.55
C LEU A 165 -10.67 -6.03 3.00
N SER A 166 -11.28 -6.89 3.82
CA SER A 166 -11.23 -6.81 5.27
C SER A 166 -10.98 -8.20 5.86
N THR A 167 -10.99 -8.30 7.17
CA THR A 167 -10.91 -9.60 7.86
C THR A 167 -12.10 -10.51 7.57
N THR A 168 -13.25 -9.96 7.17
CA THR A 168 -14.51 -10.71 7.03
C THR A 168 -15.08 -10.73 5.62
N PHE A 169 -14.62 -9.85 4.74
CA PHE A 169 -15.14 -9.79 3.37
C PHE A 169 -14.06 -9.47 2.34
N LEU A 170 -14.29 -9.92 1.12
CA LEU A 170 -13.58 -9.52 -0.09
C LEU A 170 -14.62 -9.10 -1.12
N ASN A 171 -14.49 -7.88 -1.64
CA ASN A 171 -15.26 -7.39 -2.77
C ASN A 171 -14.29 -7.02 -3.89
N VAL A 172 -14.54 -7.55 -5.09
CA VAL A 172 -13.74 -7.28 -6.29
C VAL A 172 -14.68 -6.90 -7.41
N ASN A 173 -14.46 -5.72 -7.99
CA ASN A 173 -15.17 -5.28 -9.19
C ASN A 173 -14.13 -4.76 -10.18
N CYS A 174 -13.72 -5.60 -11.11
CA CYS A 174 -12.62 -5.27 -12.00
C CYS A 174 -12.75 -5.89 -13.39
N LEU A 175 -12.02 -5.26 -14.31
CA LEU A 175 -11.73 -5.76 -15.64
C LEU A 175 -10.27 -6.23 -15.65
N ALA A 176 -10.06 -7.51 -15.96
CA ALA A 176 -8.74 -8.13 -16.02
C ALA A 176 -8.42 -8.56 -17.45
N PHE A 177 -7.26 -8.16 -17.93
CA PHE A 177 -6.67 -8.62 -19.19
C PHE A 177 -5.58 -9.63 -18.86
N THR A 178 -5.63 -10.79 -19.47
CA THR A 178 -4.71 -11.91 -19.22
C THR A 178 -4.21 -12.49 -20.52
N ASN A 179 -3.20 -13.36 -20.46
CA ASN A 179 -2.74 -14.10 -21.64
C ASN A 179 -3.81 -15.05 -22.23
N LEU A 180 -4.87 -15.35 -21.47
CA LEU A 180 -5.97 -16.24 -21.90
C LEU A 180 -7.18 -15.46 -22.41
N GLY A 181 -7.20 -14.13 -22.26
CA GLY A 181 -8.29 -13.26 -22.67
C GLY A 181 -8.69 -12.24 -21.59
N GLU A 182 -9.81 -11.59 -21.84
CA GLU A 182 -10.40 -10.57 -20.98
C GLU A 182 -11.43 -11.20 -20.04
N VAL A 183 -11.42 -10.79 -18.77
CA VAL A 183 -12.35 -11.24 -17.75
C VAL A 183 -12.92 -10.03 -17.01
N GLN A 184 -14.22 -9.83 -17.10
CA GLN A 184 -14.92 -8.90 -16.22
C GLN A 184 -15.43 -9.66 -15.00
N THR A 185 -15.09 -9.16 -13.82
CA THR A 185 -15.45 -9.82 -12.57
C THR A 185 -16.16 -8.86 -11.63
N SER A 186 -17.24 -9.34 -11.01
CA SER A 186 -17.88 -8.71 -9.85
C SER A 186 -18.10 -9.83 -8.83
N LEU A 187 -17.29 -9.82 -7.78
CA LEU A 187 -17.26 -10.86 -6.76
C LEU A 187 -17.44 -10.23 -5.38
N GLU A 188 -18.35 -10.77 -4.59
CA GLU A 188 -18.48 -10.46 -3.19
C GLU A 188 -18.41 -11.76 -2.39
N LEU A 189 -17.42 -11.87 -1.51
CA LEU A 189 -17.27 -12.98 -0.57
C LEU A 189 -17.40 -12.44 0.85
N LYS A 190 -18.23 -13.11 1.66
CA LYS A 190 -18.43 -12.84 3.07
C LYS A 190 -17.89 -14.00 3.92
N ASN A 191 -17.60 -13.72 5.19
CA ASN A 191 -17.08 -14.71 6.14
C ASN A 191 -15.78 -15.39 5.70
N ILE A 192 -14.89 -14.65 5.00
CA ILE A 192 -13.63 -15.19 4.44
C ILE A 192 -12.66 -15.73 5.50
N GLN A 193 -12.91 -15.45 6.78
CA GLN A 193 -12.14 -16.05 7.90
C GLN A 193 -12.42 -17.55 8.06
N ASN A 194 -13.58 -18.01 7.63
CA ASN A 194 -13.97 -19.41 7.65
C ASN A 194 -14.37 -19.84 6.24
N ILE A 195 -13.44 -20.49 5.54
CA ILE A 195 -13.61 -20.89 4.13
C ILE A 195 -14.85 -21.76 3.95
N ASP A 196 -15.19 -22.59 4.93
CA ASP A 196 -16.37 -23.46 4.87
C ASP A 196 -17.70 -22.71 4.98
N GLN A 197 -17.65 -21.43 5.39
CA GLN A 197 -18.81 -20.54 5.56
C GLN A 197 -18.77 -19.33 4.62
N ALA A 198 -17.76 -19.23 3.77
CA ALA A 198 -17.66 -18.15 2.79
C ALA A 198 -18.79 -18.27 1.75
N SER A 199 -19.48 -17.16 1.49
CA SER A 199 -20.63 -17.07 0.59
C SER A 199 -20.58 -15.81 -0.27
#